data_1a8ec947aa14723598ff1940e09d6a32
#
_entry.id   1a8ec947aa14723598ff1940e09d6a32
#
_cell.length_a   1.000
_cell.length_b   1.000
_cell.length_c   1.000
_cell.angle_alpha   90.00
_cell.angle_beta   90.00
_cell.angle_gamma   90.00
#
_symmetry.space_group_name_H-M   'P 1'
#
loop_
_entity.id
_entity.type
_entity.pdbx_description
1 polymer ?
#
loop_
_entity_poly.entity_id
_entity_poly.type
_entity_poly.pdbx_seq_one_letter_code
_entity_poly.pdbx_strand_id
1 'polypeptide(L)'
;RKDNPFPTASALICEHPCEARCRRNMIDSAINIRGLKRMAVDNARANTVPVPEKAESTGKKVAIIGGGPGGLSAAYYLELMGHHAVVFEEKSKLGGMLRYGIPNYRFPRERLQEDIDTILSTGVEVKMNTRVGNGEGEISYNKLHEEYDAVYIAIGAHTDKKIGIEGEDAHGVMSAVEMLRRIGDDDMPDFKDKTVVVVGGGNVAMDCTRSAIRLGAKKVGIAYRRRQDDMTALPEEAEGAIAEGAELYSLKAPHKIEADENG
;
A
#
# COMPACT_ATOMS: atom_id res chain seq x y z
N ARG A 1 -14.29 8.28 -12.26
CA ARG A 1 -13.07 8.13 -13.10
C ARG A 1 -12.49 9.46 -13.53
N LYS A 2 -13.31 10.49 -13.81
CA LYS A 2 -12.82 11.81 -14.23
C LYS A 2 -11.84 12.41 -13.22
N ASP A 3 -12.18 12.37 -11.94
CA ASP A 3 -11.42 13.06 -10.88
C ASP A 3 -10.68 12.09 -9.94
N ASN A 4 -10.78 10.79 -10.16
CA ASN A 4 -10.12 9.77 -9.36
C ASN A 4 -9.86 8.49 -10.17
N PRO A 5 -8.61 8.22 -10.56
CA PRO A 5 -8.26 6.98 -11.28
C PRO A 5 -8.30 5.73 -10.40
N PHE A 6 -8.22 5.88 -9.06
CA PHE A 6 -8.27 4.79 -8.09
C PHE A 6 -9.53 4.88 -7.19
N PRO A 7 -10.75 4.86 -7.73
CA PRO A 7 -11.96 4.98 -6.93
C PRO A 7 -12.16 3.80 -5.98
N THR A 8 -11.74 2.61 -6.38
CA THR A 8 -11.86 1.39 -5.58
C THR A 8 -10.93 1.44 -4.36
N ALA A 9 -9.66 1.83 -4.56
CA ALA A 9 -8.73 2.05 -3.46
C ALA A 9 -9.28 3.10 -2.48
N SER A 10 -9.71 4.26 -3.00
CA SER A 10 -10.28 5.34 -2.17
C SER A 10 -11.54 4.93 -1.40
N ALA A 11 -12.28 3.93 -1.88
CA ALA A 11 -13.48 3.45 -1.21
C ALA A 11 -13.19 2.39 -0.14
N LEU A 12 -12.24 1.49 -0.39
CA LEU A 12 -11.98 0.32 0.47
C LEU A 12 -11.00 0.63 1.62
N ILE A 13 -9.97 1.45 1.37
CA ILE A 13 -8.87 1.67 2.32
C ILE A 13 -8.75 3.11 2.85
N CYS A 14 -9.77 3.95 2.61
CA CYS A 14 -9.79 5.31 3.10
C CYS A 14 -9.89 5.37 4.62
N GLU A 15 -9.04 6.15 5.28
CA GLU A 15 -9.08 6.40 6.73
C GLU A 15 -10.20 7.39 7.14
N HIS A 16 -11.05 7.81 6.23
CA HIS A 16 -12.25 8.64 6.39
C HIS A 16 -12.14 9.84 7.37
N PRO A 17 -11.09 10.68 7.30
CA PRO A 17 -10.97 11.83 8.19
C PRO A 17 -12.12 12.85 8.05
N CYS A 18 -12.84 12.80 6.93
CA CYS A 18 -14.05 13.59 6.71
C CYS A 18 -15.19 13.21 7.67
N GLU A 19 -15.29 11.96 8.11
CA GLU A 19 -16.28 11.49 9.07
C GLU A 19 -15.95 12.03 10.47
N ALA A 20 -14.69 12.00 10.88
CA ALA A 20 -14.27 12.59 12.16
C ALA A 20 -14.55 14.10 12.26
N ARG A 21 -14.57 14.80 11.11
CA ARG A 21 -14.87 16.23 11.01
C ARG A 21 -16.31 16.53 10.56
N CYS A 22 -17.15 15.51 10.48
CA CYS A 22 -18.54 15.68 10.04
C CYS A 22 -19.31 16.52 11.08
N ARG A 23 -19.96 17.59 10.61
CA ARG A 23 -20.76 18.46 11.48
C ARG A 23 -21.96 17.74 12.11
N ARG A 24 -22.41 16.64 11.51
CA ARG A 24 -23.48 15.83 12.09
C ARG A 24 -23.08 15.20 13.42
N ASN A 25 -21.79 14.99 13.69
CA ASN A 25 -21.28 14.57 15.01
C ASN A 25 -21.69 15.52 16.15
N MET A 26 -22.12 16.76 15.83
CA MET A 26 -22.63 17.70 16.82
C MET A 26 -24.08 17.40 17.26
N ILE A 27 -24.77 16.52 16.54
CA ILE A 27 -26.19 16.18 16.77
C ILE A 27 -26.30 14.72 17.18
N ASP A 28 -25.73 13.81 16.40
CA ASP A 28 -25.78 12.35 16.63
C ASP A 28 -24.50 11.67 16.16
N SER A 29 -24.45 11.06 14.99
CA SER A 29 -23.30 10.36 14.43
C SER A 29 -22.93 10.89 13.04
N ALA A 30 -21.66 10.76 12.65
CA ALA A 30 -21.20 11.12 11.32
C ALA A 30 -21.99 10.42 10.21
N ILE A 31 -22.12 11.10 9.07
CA ILE A 31 -22.58 10.43 7.85
C ILE A 31 -21.50 9.40 7.46
N ASN A 32 -21.90 8.16 7.21
CA ASN A 32 -21.00 7.09 6.75
C ASN A 32 -20.54 7.32 5.30
N ILE A 33 -19.63 8.29 5.11
CA ILE A 33 -19.15 8.74 3.80
C ILE A 33 -18.34 7.63 3.12
N ARG A 34 -17.49 6.90 3.89
CA ARG A 34 -16.72 5.77 3.38
C ARG A 34 -17.64 4.66 2.89
N GLY A 35 -18.65 4.32 3.67
CA GLY A 35 -19.65 3.32 3.27
C GLY A 35 -20.43 3.71 2.02
N LEU A 36 -20.81 4.98 1.88
CA LEU A 36 -21.46 5.48 0.65
C LEU A 36 -20.52 5.42 -0.56
N LYS A 37 -19.24 5.80 -0.41
CA LYS A 37 -18.25 5.63 -1.48
C LYS A 37 -18.10 4.17 -1.89
N ARG A 38 -18.02 3.27 -0.91
CA ARG A 38 -17.93 1.83 -1.17
C ARG A 38 -19.14 1.32 -1.92
N MET A 39 -20.34 1.65 -1.47
CA MET A 39 -21.58 1.29 -2.16
C MET A 39 -21.57 1.78 -3.62
N ALA A 40 -21.16 3.03 -3.86
CA ALA A 40 -21.10 3.57 -5.21
C ALA A 40 -20.12 2.80 -6.09
N VAL A 41 -18.91 2.48 -5.59
CA VAL A 41 -17.89 1.73 -6.33
C VAL A 41 -18.29 0.27 -6.54
N ASP A 42 -18.91 -0.38 -5.56
CA ASP A 42 -19.35 -1.77 -5.69
C ASP A 42 -20.49 -1.93 -6.71
N ASN A 43 -21.34 -0.89 -6.87
CA ASN A 43 -22.42 -0.88 -7.87
C ASN A 43 -21.97 -0.37 -9.25
N ALA A 44 -20.94 0.50 -9.30
CA ALA A 44 -20.37 1.02 -10.54
C ALA A 44 -19.03 0.34 -10.86
N ARG A 45 -19.09 -0.95 -11.16
CA ARG A 45 -17.90 -1.76 -11.54
C ARG A 45 -17.19 -1.17 -12.75
N ALA A 46 -15.91 -1.46 -12.90
CA ALA A 46 -14.99 -0.85 -13.89
C ALA A 46 -15.58 -0.71 -15.31
N ASN A 47 -16.29 -1.73 -15.76
CA ASN A 47 -16.81 -1.80 -17.14
C ASN A 47 -18.10 -0.97 -17.35
N THR A 48 -18.69 -0.39 -16.31
CA THR A 48 -19.95 0.37 -16.39
C THR A 48 -19.74 1.88 -16.39
N VAL A 49 -18.52 2.33 -16.06
CA VAL A 49 -18.19 3.75 -16.01
C VAL A 49 -17.16 4.05 -17.11
N PRO A 50 -17.51 4.84 -18.12
CA PRO A 50 -16.61 5.16 -19.20
C PRO A 50 -15.39 5.96 -18.71
N VAL A 51 -14.26 5.72 -19.35
CA VAL A 51 -13.08 6.58 -19.23
C VAL A 51 -13.35 7.88 -19.99
N PRO A 52 -12.95 9.07 -19.47
CA PRO A 52 -13.05 10.31 -20.23
C PRO A 52 -12.33 10.24 -21.57
N GLU A 53 -12.84 10.97 -22.57
CA GLU A 53 -12.19 11.08 -23.88
C GLU A 53 -10.81 11.72 -23.73
N LYS A 54 -9.86 11.22 -24.52
CA LYS A 54 -8.51 11.78 -24.58
C LYS A 54 -8.51 13.04 -25.44
N ALA A 55 -7.69 14.00 -25.06
CA ALA A 55 -7.36 15.13 -25.91
C ALA A 55 -6.55 14.67 -27.15
N GLU A 56 -6.44 15.53 -28.15
CA GLU A 56 -5.59 15.29 -29.32
C GLU A 56 -4.12 15.09 -28.88
N SER A 57 -3.40 14.25 -29.63
CA SER A 57 -2.00 13.94 -29.32
C SER A 57 -1.14 15.21 -29.40
N THR A 58 -0.39 15.45 -28.33
CA THR A 58 0.60 16.54 -28.28
C THR A 58 1.94 16.16 -28.91
N GLY A 59 2.15 14.87 -29.23
CA GLY A 59 3.44 14.34 -29.65
C GLY A 59 4.49 14.25 -28.54
N LYS A 60 4.15 14.64 -27.30
CA LYS A 60 5.07 14.61 -26.15
C LYS A 60 5.07 13.28 -25.45
N LYS A 61 6.26 12.84 -24.99
CA LYS A 61 6.46 11.58 -24.24
C LYS A 61 6.96 11.88 -22.84
N VAL A 62 6.35 11.23 -21.84
CA VAL A 62 6.73 11.38 -20.43
C VAL A 62 7.13 10.03 -19.87
N ALA A 63 8.36 9.94 -19.33
CA ALA A 63 8.80 8.79 -18.56
C ALA A 63 8.32 8.91 -17.11
N ILE A 64 7.75 7.84 -16.56
CA ILE A 64 7.27 7.79 -15.18
C ILE A 64 8.02 6.68 -14.46
N ILE A 65 8.73 7.01 -13.40
CA ILE A 65 9.51 6.05 -12.61
C ILE A 65 8.67 5.61 -11.42
N GLY A 66 8.17 4.37 -11.45
CA GLY A 66 7.35 3.73 -10.44
C GLY A 66 5.89 3.55 -10.84
N GLY A 67 5.43 2.30 -10.82
CA GLY A 67 4.07 1.86 -11.14
C GLY A 67 3.13 1.78 -9.92
N GLY A 68 3.39 2.57 -8.89
CA GLY A 68 2.51 2.76 -7.75
C GLY A 68 1.36 3.73 -8.04
N PRO A 69 0.49 4.03 -7.03
CA PRO A 69 -0.68 4.87 -7.24
C PRO A 69 -0.33 6.28 -7.75
N GLY A 70 0.80 6.85 -7.31
CA GLY A 70 1.25 8.16 -7.78
C GLY A 70 1.61 8.16 -9.25
N GLY A 71 2.44 7.21 -9.69
CA GLY A 71 2.88 7.09 -11.08
C GLY A 71 1.73 6.74 -12.03
N LEU A 72 0.90 5.77 -11.65
CA LEU A 72 -0.25 5.37 -12.45
C LEU A 72 -1.31 6.49 -12.56
N SER A 73 -1.52 7.28 -11.50
CA SER A 73 -2.41 8.45 -11.57
C SER A 73 -1.85 9.51 -12.51
N ALA A 74 -0.54 9.78 -12.43
CA ALA A 74 0.11 10.72 -13.36
C ALA A 74 -0.01 10.21 -14.81
N ALA A 75 0.28 8.94 -15.05
CA ALA A 75 0.13 8.31 -16.37
C ALA A 75 -1.29 8.48 -16.93
N TYR A 76 -2.30 8.19 -16.11
CA TYR A 76 -3.70 8.33 -16.50
C TYR A 76 -4.04 9.74 -16.97
N TYR A 77 -3.70 10.76 -16.20
CA TYR A 77 -4.02 12.14 -16.57
C TYR A 77 -3.19 12.64 -17.74
N LEU A 78 -1.92 12.24 -17.84
CA LEU A 78 -1.07 12.59 -18.98
C LEU A 78 -1.63 12.01 -20.29
N GLU A 79 -2.08 10.75 -20.26
CA GLU A 79 -2.74 10.15 -21.43
C GLU A 79 -4.05 10.86 -21.79
N LEU A 80 -4.89 11.23 -20.81
CA LEU A 80 -6.11 12.01 -21.07
C LEU A 80 -5.81 13.40 -21.64
N MET A 81 -4.66 13.98 -21.30
CA MET A 81 -4.20 15.28 -21.84
C MET A 81 -3.53 15.16 -23.21
N GLY A 82 -3.46 13.96 -23.79
CA GLY A 82 -2.88 13.71 -25.11
C GLY A 82 -1.36 13.51 -25.12
N HIS A 83 -0.73 13.39 -23.95
CA HIS A 83 0.69 13.03 -23.85
C HIS A 83 0.83 11.51 -23.81
N HIS A 84 1.94 10.97 -24.33
CA HIS A 84 2.24 9.56 -24.24
C HIS A 84 3.03 9.24 -22.95
N ALA A 85 2.42 8.46 -22.07
CA ALA A 85 3.00 8.09 -20.76
C ALA A 85 3.62 6.68 -20.80
N VAL A 86 4.88 6.58 -20.39
CA VAL A 86 5.60 5.29 -20.26
C VAL A 86 6.03 5.09 -18.82
N VAL A 87 5.47 4.07 -18.17
CA VAL A 87 5.76 3.73 -16.77
C VAL A 87 6.87 2.68 -16.70
N PHE A 88 7.92 2.96 -15.95
CA PHE A 88 9.00 2.05 -15.61
C PHE A 88 8.78 1.51 -14.20
N GLU A 89 8.52 0.22 -14.08
CA GLU A 89 8.27 -0.44 -12.79
C GLU A 89 9.32 -1.53 -12.54
N GLU A 90 10.00 -1.44 -11.39
CA GLU A 90 11.05 -2.40 -11.01
C GLU A 90 10.49 -3.79 -10.66
N LYS A 91 9.25 -3.85 -10.20
CA LYS A 91 8.59 -5.09 -9.79
C LYS A 91 7.89 -5.78 -10.97
N SER A 92 7.47 -7.02 -10.71
CA SER A 92 6.71 -7.82 -11.66
C SER A 92 5.22 -7.49 -11.73
N LYS A 93 4.72 -6.66 -10.81
CA LYS A 93 3.29 -6.30 -10.71
C LYS A 93 3.13 -4.82 -10.40
N LEU A 94 2.14 -4.18 -11.04
CA LEU A 94 1.74 -2.80 -10.76
C LEU A 94 0.97 -2.67 -9.45
N GLY A 95 0.91 -1.44 -8.94
CA GLY A 95 0.10 -1.06 -7.78
C GLY A 95 0.90 -0.52 -6.60
N GLY A 96 2.22 -0.66 -6.59
CA GLY A 96 3.08 -0.14 -5.52
C GLY A 96 2.58 -0.55 -4.13
N MET A 97 2.55 0.37 -3.16
CA MET A 97 2.12 0.07 -1.79
C MET A 97 0.66 -0.37 -1.66
N LEU A 98 -0.20 -0.11 -2.63
CA LEU A 98 -1.56 -0.67 -2.66
C LEU A 98 -1.55 -2.20 -2.79
N ARG A 99 -0.54 -2.74 -3.47
CA ARG A 99 -0.34 -4.19 -3.64
C ARG A 99 0.59 -4.77 -2.60
N TYR A 100 1.73 -4.11 -2.36
CA TYR A 100 2.84 -4.63 -1.58
C TYR A 100 2.79 -4.26 -0.09
N GLY A 101 1.99 -3.26 0.28
CA GLY A 101 1.86 -2.81 1.67
C GLY A 101 0.51 -3.09 2.31
N ILE A 102 -0.54 -3.39 1.53
CA ILE A 102 -1.89 -3.60 2.05
C ILE A 102 -2.28 -5.06 1.83
N PRO A 103 -2.67 -5.80 2.88
CA PRO A 103 -3.09 -7.19 2.76
C PRO A 103 -4.33 -7.40 1.88
N ASN A 104 -4.40 -8.56 1.22
CA ASN A 104 -5.48 -8.90 0.31
C ASN A 104 -6.87 -8.88 0.98
N TYR A 105 -6.96 -9.22 2.26
CA TYR A 105 -8.24 -9.21 2.99
C TYR A 105 -8.80 -7.80 3.22
N ARG A 106 -7.93 -6.76 3.22
CA ARG A 106 -8.37 -5.35 3.27
C ARG A 106 -8.62 -4.77 1.87
N PHE A 107 -7.75 -5.10 0.93
CA PHE A 107 -7.85 -4.64 -0.45
C PHE A 107 -7.62 -5.81 -1.42
N PRO A 108 -8.71 -6.49 -1.85
CA PRO A 108 -8.63 -7.61 -2.78
C PRO A 108 -7.88 -7.25 -4.07
N ARG A 109 -7.01 -8.14 -4.52
CA ARG A 109 -6.12 -7.89 -5.66
C ARG A 109 -6.88 -7.70 -6.97
N GLU A 110 -7.97 -8.42 -7.15
CA GLU A 110 -8.87 -8.25 -8.30
C GLU A 110 -9.49 -6.84 -8.34
N ARG A 111 -9.83 -6.28 -7.16
CA ARG A 111 -10.39 -4.93 -7.06
C ARG A 111 -9.35 -3.85 -7.36
N LEU A 112 -8.09 -4.06 -6.98
CA LEU A 112 -6.99 -3.20 -7.38
C LEU A 112 -6.75 -3.28 -8.89
N GLN A 113 -6.80 -4.50 -9.44
CA GLN A 113 -6.57 -4.73 -10.86
C GLN A 113 -7.63 -4.04 -11.72
N GLU A 114 -8.91 -4.00 -11.30
CA GLU A 114 -9.97 -3.24 -12.00
C GLU A 114 -9.61 -1.74 -12.17
N ASP A 115 -9.02 -1.12 -11.15
CA ASP A 115 -8.58 0.28 -11.25
C ASP A 115 -7.36 0.40 -12.19
N ILE A 116 -6.39 -0.51 -12.08
CA ILE A 116 -5.19 -0.52 -12.92
C ILE A 116 -5.56 -0.75 -14.39
N ASP A 117 -6.40 -1.74 -14.70
CA ASP A 117 -6.83 -2.04 -16.07
C ASP A 117 -7.54 -0.85 -16.71
N THR A 118 -8.32 -0.12 -15.92
CA THR A 118 -8.96 1.12 -16.38
C THR A 118 -7.93 2.20 -16.72
N ILE A 119 -6.89 2.35 -15.92
CA ILE A 119 -5.79 3.28 -16.20
C ILE A 119 -5.06 2.86 -17.48
N LEU A 120 -4.71 1.58 -17.59
CA LEU A 120 -4.01 1.05 -18.78
C LEU A 120 -4.85 1.17 -20.05
N SER A 121 -6.17 1.11 -19.96
CA SER A 121 -7.08 1.28 -21.13
C SER A 121 -6.98 2.65 -21.77
N THR A 122 -6.38 3.64 -21.12
CA THR A 122 -6.10 4.96 -21.71
C THR A 122 -4.91 4.97 -22.66
N GLY A 123 -4.15 3.89 -22.74
CA GLY A 123 -3.00 3.77 -23.65
C GLY A 123 -1.64 3.92 -22.96
N VAL A 124 -1.60 3.90 -21.63
CA VAL A 124 -0.34 3.92 -20.86
C VAL A 124 0.52 2.72 -21.26
N GLU A 125 1.76 3.00 -21.67
CA GLU A 125 2.78 1.98 -21.89
C GLU A 125 3.44 1.62 -20.56
N VAL A 126 3.71 0.32 -20.32
CA VAL A 126 4.36 -0.15 -19.10
C VAL A 126 5.55 -1.02 -19.40
N LYS A 127 6.69 -0.73 -18.77
CA LYS A 127 7.91 -1.54 -18.78
C LYS A 127 8.12 -2.14 -17.39
N MET A 128 7.66 -3.38 -17.24
CA MET A 128 7.78 -4.14 -16.00
C MET A 128 9.21 -4.68 -15.81
N ASN A 129 9.57 -5.04 -14.57
CA ASN A 129 10.90 -5.57 -14.22
C ASN A 129 12.03 -4.64 -14.71
N THR A 130 11.76 -3.35 -14.73
CA THR A 130 12.66 -2.35 -15.29
C THR A 130 12.97 -1.31 -14.21
N ARG A 131 14.12 -1.48 -13.59
CA ARG A 131 14.63 -0.56 -12.57
C ARG A 131 15.36 0.61 -13.22
N VAL A 132 15.10 1.80 -12.72
CA VAL A 132 15.85 3.02 -13.07
C VAL A 132 16.88 3.28 -11.99
N GLY A 133 18.17 3.32 -12.39
CA GLY A 133 19.28 3.47 -11.46
C GLY A 133 20.62 3.53 -12.21
N ASN A 134 21.71 3.20 -11.52
CA ASN A 134 23.07 3.20 -12.07
C ASN A 134 23.73 1.82 -12.00
N GLY A 135 22.96 0.77 -11.67
CA GLY A 135 23.45 -0.60 -11.61
C GLY A 135 23.53 -1.26 -12.99
N GLU A 136 24.19 -2.42 -13.04
CA GLU A 136 24.25 -3.24 -14.25
C GLU A 136 22.85 -3.74 -14.62
N GLY A 137 22.46 -3.55 -15.88
CA GLY A 137 21.13 -3.91 -16.37
C GLY A 137 20.02 -2.91 -16.03
N GLU A 138 20.30 -1.84 -15.30
CA GLU A 138 19.37 -0.77 -15.00
C GLU A 138 19.34 0.30 -16.09
N ILE A 139 18.23 1.01 -16.23
CA ILE A 139 18.13 2.18 -17.12
C ILE A 139 18.58 3.41 -16.35
N SER A 140 19.59 4.11 -16.88
CA SER A 140 20.06 5.34 -16.23
C SER A 140 19.02 6.46 -16.32
N TYR A 141 18.93 7.27 -15.28
CA TYR A 141 18.10 8.48 -15.27
C TYR A 141 18.44 9.43 -16.42
N ASN A 142 19.73 9.60 -16.73
CA ASN A 142 20.18 10.48 -17.83
C ASN A 142 19.63 10.02 -19.19
N LYS A 143 19.62 8.71 -19.44
CA LYS A 143 19.02 8.16 -20.66
C LYS A 143 17.54 8.49 -20.78
N LEU A 144 16.78 8.39 -19.69
CA LEU A 144 15.36 8.81 -19.71
C LEU A 144 15.21 10.30 -19.98
N HIS A 145 16.10 11.11 -19.42
CA HIS A 145 16.06 12.56 -19.64
C HIS A 145 16.40 12.95 -21.08
N GLU A 146 17.20 12.14 -21.81
CA GLU A 146 17.53 12.33 -23.21
C GLU A 146 16.43 11.84 -24.17
N GLU A 147 15.73 10.76 -23.82
CA GLU A 147 14.75 10.08 -24.67
C GLU A 147 13.29 10.59 -24.50
N TYR A 148 13.02 11.29 -23.41
CA TYR A 148 11.66 11.76 -23.04
C TYR A 148 11.63 13.27 -22.86
N ASP A 149 10.49 13.89 -23.17
CA ASP A 149 10.28 15.34 -22.98
C ASP A 149 10.22 15.73 -21.50
N ALA A 150 9.82 14.81 -20.62
CA ALA A 150 9.81 15.00 -19.18
C ALA A 150 9.97 13.64 -18.43
N VAL A 151 10.47 13.71 -17.20
CA VAL A 151 10.56 12.57 -16.30
C VAL A 151 9.81 12.87 -15.01
N TYR A 152 8.87 11.98 -14.64
CA TYR A 152 8.11 12.06 -13.41
C TYR A 152 8.57 10.97 -12.44
N ILE A 153 9.03 11.36 -11.24
CA ILE A 153 9.55 10.44 -10.23
C ILE A 153 8.45 10.11 -9.23
N ALA A 154 8.06 8.85 -9.15
CA ALA A 154 6.99 8.33 -8.29
C ALA A 154 7.39 7.02 -7.57
N ILE A 155 8.64 6.97 -7.10
CA ILE A 155 9.27 5.75 -6.53
C ILE A 155 8.68 5.32 -5.17
N GLY A 156 7.92 6.19 -4.49
CA GLY A 156 7.30 5.89 -3.20
C GLY A 156 8.30 5.77 -2.05
N ALA A 157 7.85 5.13 -0.94
CA ALA A 157 8.65 4.83 0.24
C ALA A 157 8.56 3.32 0.54
N HIS A 158 9.68 2.62 0.43
CA HIS A 158 9.75 1.15 0.53
C HIS A 158 10.64 0.66 1.68
N THR A 159 11.10 1.57 2.52
CA THR A 159 11.92 1.24 3.70
C THR A 159 11.22 1.67 4.97
N ASP A 160 11.33 0.87 6.00
CA ASP A 160 10.90 1.20 7.35
C ASP A 160 12.01 1.88 8.16
N LYS A 161 11.63 2.31 9.35
CA LYS A 161 12.58 2.83 10.34
C LYS A 161 12.95 1.71 11.30
N LYS A 162 14.24 1.50 11.48
CA LYS A 162 14.76 0.63 12.54
C LYS A 162 14.35 1.17 13.91
N ILE A 163 14.19 0.28 14.88
CA ILE A 163 13.84 0.63 16.27
C ILE A 163 15.07 1.23 16.96
N GLY A 164 16.27 0.79 16.58
CA GLY A 164 17.55 1.24 17.14
C GLY A 164 17.89 0.55 18.46
N ILE A 165 17.55 -0.72 18.63
CA ILE A 165 17.87 -1.52 19.80
C ILE A 165 18.91 -2.60 19.48
N GLU A 166 19.63 -3.05 20.49
CA GLU A 166 20.57 -4.17 20.37
C GLU A 166 19.84 -5.45 19.95
N GLY A 167 20.38 -6.15 18.96
CA GLY A 167 19.82 -7.40 18.45
C GLY A 167 18.73 -7.22 17.40
N GLU A 168 18.41 -6.01 16.94
CA GLU A 168 17.36 -5.82 15.92
C GLU A 168 17.70 -6.42 14.54
N ASP A 169 18.96 -6.80 14.31
CA ASP A 169 19.42 -7.50 13.10
C ASP A 169 19.54 -9.04 13.31
N ALA A 170 19.06 -9.58 14.45
CA ALA A 170 19.09 -11.00 14.73
C ALA A 170 18.20 -11.79 13.77
N HIS A 171 18.55 -13.07 13.55
CA HIS A 171 17.70 -13.97 12.78
C HIS A 171 16.31 -14.07 13.42
N GLY A 172 15.26 -14.04 12.60
CA GLY A 172 13.87 -14.03 13.08
C GLY A 172 13.29 -12.62 13.28
N VAL A 173 14.11 -11.56 13.24
CA VAL A 173 13.62 -10.19 13.17
C VAL A 173 13.35 -9.81 11.72
N MET A 174 12.16 -9.29 11.47
CA MET A 174 11.71 -8.95 10.11
C MET A 174 11.13 -7.55 10.07
N SER A 175 11.47 -6.80 9.04
CA SER A 175 10.81 -5.54 8.71
C SER A 175 9.33 -5.77 8.40
N ALA A 176 8.45 -4.91 8.93
CA ALA A 176 7.02 -4.94 8.61
C ALA A 176 6.78 -4.71 7.11
N VAL A 177 7.52 -3.79 6.51
CA VAL A 177 7.44 -3.49 5.07
C VAL A 177 7.87 -4.69 4.24
N GLU A 178 8.96 -5.37 4.65
CA GLU A 178 9.45 -6.58 3.99
C GLU A 178 8.45 -7.73 4.11
N MET A 179 7.88 -7.94 5.28
CA MET A 179 6.85 -8.96 5.50
C MET A 179 5.65 -8.76 4.56
N LEU A 180 5.10 -7.54 4.54
CA LEU A 180 3.93 -7.23 3.71
C LEU A 180 4.28 -7.28 2.21
N ARG A 181 5.49 -6.85 1.83
CA ARG A 181 5.98 -6.93 0.45
C ARG A 181 6.03 -8.38 -0.02
N ARG A 182 6.59 -9.29 0.77
CA ARG A 182 6.63 -10.74 0.45
C ARG A 182 5.21 -11.28 0.25
N ILE A 183 4.27 -10.96 1.14
CA ILE A 183 2.86 -11.33 0.99
C ILE A 183 2.27 -10.75 -0.31
N GLY A 184 2.62 -9.51 -0.66
CA GLY A 184 2.20 -8.88 -1.91
C GLY A 184 2.77 -9.52 -3.18
N ASP A 185 3.94 -10.15 -3.08
CA ASP A 185 4.60 -10.93 -4.13
C ASP A 185 4.11 -12.40 -4.20
N ASP A 186 3.19 -12.80 -3.32
CA ASP A 186 2.75 -14.18 -3.11
C ASP A 186 3.86 -15.11 -2.55
N ASP A 187 4.92 -14.52 -1.96
CA ASP A 187 5.96 -15.19 -1.19
C ASP A 187 5.58 -15.18 0.29
N MET A 188 4.74 -16.13 0.72
CA MET A 188 4.17 -16.13 2.06
C MET A 188 5.20 -16.52 3.12
N PRO A 189 5.49 -15.64 4.12
CA PRO A 189 6.30 -16.02 5.26
C PRO A 189 5.67 -17.19 6.04
N ASP A 190 6.49 -18.12 6.50
CA ASP A 190 6.03 -19.22 7.35
C ASP A 190 6.05 -18.82 8.83
N PHE A 191 4.85 -18.63 9.38
CA PHE A 191 4.66 -18.38 10.82
C PHE A 191 4.01 -19.55 11.56
N LYS A 192 3.84 -20.70 10.90
CA LYS A 192 3.22 -21.86 11.51
C LYS A 192 3.93 -22.22 12.81
N ASP A 193 3.14 -22.40 13.86
CA ASP A 193 3.56 -22.75 15.22
C ASP A 193 4.51 -21.73 15.90
N LYS A 194 4.80 -20.57 15.29
CA LYS A 194 5.67 -19.55 15.85
C LYS A 194 4.92 -18.58 16.76
N THR A 195 5.64 -18.04 17.73
CA THR A 195 5.20 -16.85 18.47
C THR A 195 5.76 -15.61 17.78
N VAL A 196 4.88 -14.69 17.43
CA VAL A 196 5.23 -13.45 16.73
C VAL A 196 4.95 -12.26 17.63
N VAL A 197 5.89 -11.34 17.73
CA VAL A 197 5.69 -10.05 18.41
C VAL A 197 5.83 -8.93 17.39
N VAL A 198 4.76 -8.16 17.22
CA VAL A 198 4.75 -6.98 16.34
C VAL A 198 4.97 -5.73 17.18
N VAL A 199 5.98 -4.95 16.85
CA VAL A 199 6.31 -3.69 17.56
C VAL A 199 5.70 -2.51 16.81
N GLY A 200 4.72 -1.86 17.43
CA GLY A 200 4.08 -0.67 16.87
C GLY A 200 2.57 -0.61 17.13
N GLY A 201 1.98 0.55 16.88
CA GLY A 201 0.56 0.84 17.08
C GLY A 201 -0.09 1.58 15.93
N GLY A 202 0.46 1.47 14.72
CA GLY A 202 -0.13 2.03 13.50
C GLY A 202 -0.83 0.97 12.66
N ASN A 203 -1.51 1.39 11.58
CA ASN A 203 -2.23 0.47 10.68
C ASN A 203 -1.32 -0.63 10.11
N VAL A 204 -0.06 -0.33 9.80
CA VAL A 204 0.93 -1.32 9.33
C VAL A 204 1.16 -2.41 10.36
N ALA A 205 1.25 -2.05 11.65
CA ALA A 205 1.40 -3.04 12.72
C ALA A 205 0.16 -3.93 12.83
N MET A 206 -1.04 -3.39 12.68
CA MET A 206 -2.29 -4.17 12.67
C MET A 206 -2.33 -5.11 11.46
N ASP A 207 -1.91 -4.63 10.29
CA ASP A 207 -1.82 -5.45 9.08
C ASP A 207 -0.84 -6.63 9.25
N CYS A 208 0.34 -6.38 9.83
CA CYS A 208 1.31 -7.43 10.14
C CYS A 208 0.75 -8.43 11.16
N THR A 209 0.14 -7.94 12.24
CA THR A 209 -0.46 -8.76 13.30
C THR A 209 -1.50 -9.72 12.73
N ARG A 210 -2.48 -9.19 12.01
CA ARG A 210 -3.57 -9.98 11.42
C ARG A 210 -3.06 -10.92 10.33
N SER A 211 -2.05 -10.50 9.56
CA SER A 211 -1.39 -11.38 8.58
C SER A 211 -0.65 -12.52 9.24
N ALA A 212 0.09 -12.29 10.34
CA ALA A 212 0.78 -13.34 11.07
C ALA A 212 -0.19 -14.38 11.65
N ILE A 213 -1.34 -13.95 12.21
CA ILE A 213 -2.40 -14.85 12.69
C ILE A 213 -2.90 -15.73 11.53
N ARG A 214 -3.23 -15.12 10.39
CA ARG A 214 -3.77 -15.81 9.21
C ARG A 214 -2.76 -16.75 8.55
N LEU A 215 -1.46 -16.49 8.73
CA LEU A 215 -0.36 -17.36 8.28
C LEU A 215 0.01 -18.44 9.32
N GLY A 216 -0.83 -18.64 10.34
CA GLY A 216 -0.75 -19.80 11.25
C GLY A 216 0.15 -19.60 12.47
N ALA A 217 0.47 -18.37 12.83
CA ALA A 217 1.20 -18.12 14.07
C ALA A 217 0.45 -18.67 15.29
N LYS A 218 1.15 -19.38 16.16
CA LYS A 218 0.58 -19.97 17.38
C LYS A 218 0.12 -18.90 18.38
N LYS A 219 0.86 -17.80 18.44
CA LYS A 219 0.58 -16.67 19.32
C LYS A 219 1.09 -15.39 18.66
N VAL A 220 0.29 -14.31 18.72
CA VAL A 220 0.71 -13.01 18.19
C VAL A 220 0.49 -11.95 19.26
N GLY A 221 1.55 -11.20 19.57
CA GLY A 221 1.53 -10.09 20.49
C GLY A 221 1.82 -8.76 19.81
N ILE A 222 1.18 -7.69 20.27
CA ILE A 222 1.43 -6.31 19.84
C ILE A 222 2.13 -5.59 20.98
N ALA A 223 3.39 -5.24 20.84
CA ALA A 223 4.12 -4.42 21.81
C ALA A 223 4.00 -2.94 21.43
N TYR A 224 3.34 -2.16 22.29
CA TYR A 224 3.14 -0.74 22.06
C TYR A 224 3.56 0.09 23.25
N ARG A 225 4.43 1.09 23.02
CA ARG A 225 5.05 1.91 24.08
C ARG A 225 4.10 2.87 24.79
N ARG A 226 2.91 3.12 24.23
CA ARG A 226 1.91 4.02 24.81
C ARG A 226 0.66 3.24 25.20
N ARG A 227 -0.39 3.94 25.61
CA ARG A 227 -1.70 3.35 25.89
C ARG A 227 -2.40 2.98 24.58
N GLN A 228 -3.37 2.10 24.64
CA GLN A 228 -4.18 1.70 23.48
C GLN A 228 -4.85 2.91 22.82
N ASP A 229 -5.36 3.84 23.60
CA ASP A 229 -6.03 5.06 23.09
C ASP A 229 -5.08 6.02 22.36
N ASP A 230 -3.76 5.85 22.54
CA ASP A 230 -2.74 6.62 21.83
C ASP A 230 -2.30 5.98 20.51
N MET A 231 -2.91 4.88 20.12
CA MET A 231 -2.59 4.21 18.85
C MET A 231 -2.99 5.09 17.66
N THR A 232 -2.14 5.10 16.65
CA THR A 232 -2.43 5.79 15.38
C THR A 232 -3.14 4.89 14.39
N ALA A 233 -3.31 3.62 14.71
CA ALA A 233 -4.17 2.71 13.94
C ALA A 233 -5.64 3.16 14.07
N LEU A 234 -6.42 2.90 13.03
CA LEU A 234 -7.87 3.06 13.12
C LEU A 234 -8.41 2.14 14.22
N PRO A 235 -9.35 2.60 15.07
CA PRO A 235 -9.92 1.78 16.15
C PRO A 235 -10.42 0.42 15.66
N GLU A 236 -11.13 0.38 14.54
CA GLU A 236 -11.62 -0.87 13.95
C GLU A 236 -10.51 -1.85 13.54
N GLU A 237 -9.31 -1.36 13.18
CA GLU A 237 -8.18 -2.23 12.84
C GLU A 237 -7.52 -2.81 14.10
N ALA A 238 -7.41 -2.01 15.15
CA ALA A 238 -6.90 -2.48 16.45
C ALA A 238 -7.87 -3.49 17.10
N GLU A 239 -9.16 -3.17 17.12
CA GLU A 239 -10.22 -4.06 17.60
C GLU A 239 -10.26 -5.37 16.78
N GLY A 240 -10.13 -5.26 15.45
CA GLY A 240 -10.08 -6.42 14.56
C GLY A 240 -8.89 -7.33 14.85
N ALA A 241 -7.70 -6.78 15.12
CA ALA A 241 -6.53 -7.57 15.49
C ALA A 241 -6.74 -8.31 16.82
N ILE A 242 -7.30 -7.65 17.82
CA ILE A 242 -7.61 -8.26 19.13
C ILE A 242 -8.69 -9.34 18.98
N ALA A 243 -9.75 -9.07 18.21
CA ALA A 243 -10.82 -10.03 17.96
C ALA A 243 -10.34 -11.29 17.20
N GLU A 244 -9.31 -11.17 16.37
CA GLU A 244 -8.66 -12.31 15.71
C GLU A 244 -7.68 -13.08 16.63
N GLY A 245 -7.48 -12.62 17.87
CA GLY A 245 -6.71 -13.33 18.91
C GLY A 245 -5.33 -12.74 19.23
N ALA A 246 -5.05 -11.52 18.78
CA ALA A 246 -3.82 -10.84 19.18
C ALA A 246 -3.87 -10.38 20.64
N GLU A 247 -2.75 -10.52 21.36
CA GLU A 247 -2.58 -9.97 22.70
C GLU A 247 -1.94 -8.58 22.62
N LEU A 248 -2.55 -7.57 23.24
CA LEU A 248 -2.00 -6.22 23.31
C LEU A 248 -1.18 -6.02 24.59
N TYR A 249 0.11 -5.72 24.41
CA TYR A 249 1.04 -5.33 25.47
C TYR A 249 1.28 -3.83 25.42
N SER A 250 0.34 -3.05 25.95
CA SER A 250 0.49 -1.58 26.07
C SER A 250 1.52 -1.18 27.12
N LEU A 251 2.07 0.02 26.98
CA LEU A 251 3.12 0.57 27.86
C LEU A 251 4.38 -0.33 27.91
N LYS A 252 4.65 -1.04 26.82
CA LYS A 252 5.81 -1.89 26.64
C LYS A 252 6.63 -1.42 25.44
N ALA A 253 7.89 -1.09 25.68
CA ALA A 253 8.86 -0.80 24.63
C ALA A 253 9.94 -1.90 24.65
N PRO A 254 10.32 -2.46 23.51
CA PRO A 254 11.44 -3.38 23.45
C PRO A 254 12.73 -2.62 23.82
N HIS A 255 13.58 -3.23 24.61
CA HIS A 255 14.87 -2.67 25.02
C HIS A 255 16.03 -3.39 24.31
N LYS A 256 15.94 -4.70 24.19
CA LYS A 256 16.97 -5.55 23.61
C LYS A 256 16.31 -6.80 23.02
N ILE A 257 16.89 -7.34 21.97
CA ILE A 257 16.56 -8.67 21.44
C ILE A 257 17.75 -9.57 21.71
N GLU A 258 17.53 -10.69 22.40
CA GLU A 258 18.53 -11.71 22.67
C GLU A 258 18.22 -12.93 21.81
N ALA A 259 19.16 -13.30 20.95
CA ALA A 259 19.09 -14.51 20.16
C ALA A 259 19.64 -15.68 21.00
N ASP A 260 19.00 -16.83 20.93
CA ASP A 260 19.53 -18.08 21.46
C ASP A 260 20.50 -18.74 20.46
N GLU A 261 20.94 -19.97 20.76
CA GLU A 261 21.88 -20.73 19.91
C GLU A 261 21.35 -21.01 18.50
N ASN A 262 20.05 -20.84 18.27
CA ASN A 262 19.38 -21.11 16.99
C ASN A 262 18.98 -19.80 16.25
N GLY A 263 19.23 -18.67 16.84
CA GLY A 263 18.92 -17.33 16.29
C GLY A 263 17.69 -16.67 16.88
#